data_bb7645125d001a8e0e4f26ffb96e2c72
#
_entry.id   bb7645125d001a8e0e4f26ffb96e2c72
#
_cell.length_a   1.000
_cell.length_b   1.000
_cell.length_c   1.000
_cell.angle_alpha   90.00
_cell.angle_beta   90.00
_cell.angle_gamma   90.00
#
_symmetry.space_group_name_H-M   'P 1'
#
loop_
_entity.id
_entity.type
_entity.pdbx_description
1 polymer ?
#
loop_
_entity_poly.entity_id
_entity_poly.type
_entity_poly.pdbx_seq_one_letter_code
_entity_poly.pdbx_strand_id
1 'polypeptide(L)'
;INGCKIEDHELDPGWTDYHKLIEYVTFNITSYLKEGENVIGAEVGNGWFYKMDEHYTFKFPEFMPPNPNPYKPFGEELVLAVELMITYVDGTVEVIHADEDFLVKEHPVVMSNVYGSETIDGRKNQDGWCTAEFNTTSWENASIVTKEKEPTGRMIDQIQPPVKVLHSYQGEYLNNVQSKDIYDFTQNMSGILEF
;
A
#
# COMPACT_ATOMS: atom_id res chain seq x y z
N ILE A 1 11.02 -7.72 -1.34
CA ILE A 1 11.62 -9.01 -1.69
C ILE A 1 12.65 -9.36 -0.62
N ASN A 2 12.52 -10.55 0.00
CA ASN A 2 13.49 -11.05 0.98
C ASN A 2 13.80 -10.06 2.12
N GLY A 3 12.80 -9.35 2.62
CA GLY A 3 12.92 -8.34 3.66
C GLY A 3 13.42 -6.97 3.19
N CYS A 4 13.69 -6.81 1.90
CA CYS A 4 14.13 -5.54 1.32
C CYS A 4 13.01 -4.87 0.54
N LYS A 5 12.80 -3.57 0.76
CA LYS A 5 11.93 -2.76 -0.10
C LYS A 5 12.54 -2.67 -1.50
N ILE A 6 11.69 -2.75 -2.52
CA ILE A 6 12.11 -2.58 -3.91
C ILE A 6 12.14 -1.09 -4.22
N GLU A 7 13.30 -0.62 -4.74
CA GLU A 7 13.52 0.76 -5.16
C GLU A 7 13.12 1.82 -4.10
N ASP A 8 12.82 3.03 -4.55
CA ASP A 8 12.54 4.20 -3.70
C ASP A 8 11.11 4.75 -3.88
N HIS A 9 10.24 3.94 -4.50
CA HIS A 9 8.84 4.30 -4.68
C HIS A 9 8.04 4.19 -3.38
N GLU A 10 7.08 5.11 -3.22
CA GLU A 10 6.09 5.12 -2.15
C GLU A 10 4.69 5.17 -2.78
N LEU A 11 3.72 4.50 -2.15
CA LEU A 11 2.30 4.61 -2.52
C LEU A 11 2.00 4.30 -4.00
N ASP A 12 2.60 3.26 -4.55
CA ASP A 12 2.32 2.77 -5.90
C ASP A 12 1.06 1.87 -5.95
N PRO A 13 0.43 1.76 -7.10
CA PRO A 13 0.51 2.62 -8.28
C PRO A 13 -0.21 3.95 -8.09
N GLY A 14 -0.10 4.86 -9.08
CA GLY A 14 -0.82 6.12 -9.09
C GLY A 14 -2.35 5.95 -9.11
N TRP A 15 -3.07 6.99 -8.65
CA TRP A 15 -4.54 6.98 -8.65
C TRP A 15 -5.12 7.29 -10.03
N THR A 16 -6.17 6.54 -10.39
CA THR A 16 -6.95 6.74 -11.61
C THR A 16 -8.45 6.50 -11.37
N ASP A 17 -9.28 6.69 -12.37
CA ASP A 17 -10.64 6.16 -12.38
C ASP A 17 -10.57 4.65 -12.67
N TYR A 18 -10.62 3.82 -11.64
CA TYR A 18 -10.46 2.37 -11.72
C TYR A 18 -11.53 1.66 -12.56
N HIS A 19 -12.60 2.35 -12.96
CA HIS A 19 -13.55 1.83 -13.95
C HIS A 19 -13.04 2.00 -15.39
N LYS A 20 -12.03 2.85 -15.61
CA LYS A 20 -11.47 3.14 -16.93
C LYS A 20 -10.04 2.68 -17.11
N LEU A 21 -9.19 3.02 -16.14
CA LEU A 21 -7.77 2.73 -16.16
C LEU A 21 -7.31 2.23 -14.80
N ILE A 22 -6.43 1.25 -14.81
CA ILE A 22 -5.73 0.72 -13.63
C ILE A 22 -4.24 0.78 -13.96
N GLU A 23 -3.49 1.58 -13.22
CA GLU A 23 -2.05 1.65 -13.40
C GLU A 23 -1.37 0.47 -12.68
N TYR A 24 -0.29 -0.04 -13.26
CA TYR A 24 0.63 -0.98 -12.64
C TYR A 24 2.07 -0.46 -12.74
N VAL A 25 2.94 -0.93 -11.88
CA VAL A 25 4.37 -0.61 -11.88
C VAL A 25 5.16 -1.89 -12.12
N THR A 26 6.19 -1.79 -12.95
CA THR A 26 7.10 -2.90 -13.23
C THR A 26 8.47 -2.63 -12.61
N PHE A 27 8.96 -3.58 -11.83
CA PHE A 27 10.26 -3.51 -11.18
C PHE A 27 11.22 -4.59 -11.69
N ASN A 28 12.48 -4.23 -11.89
CA ASN A 28 13.51 -5.23 -12.11
C ASN A 28 14.04 -5.72 -10.76
N ILE A 29 13.63 -6.91 -10.38
CA ILE A 29 13.95 -7.50 -9.08
C ILE A 29 15.14 -8.45 -9.10
N THR A 30 15.84 -8.60 -10.23
CA THR A 30 16.94 -9.57 -10.39
C THR A 30 17.99 -9.48 -9.30
N SER A 31 18.35 -8.26 -8.88
CA SER A 31 19.37 -8.04 -7.84
C SER A 31 18.89 -8.36 -6.42
N TYR A 32 17.58 -8.52 -6.19
CA TYR A 32 17.00 -8.86 -4.90
C TYR A 32 16.84 -10.36 -4.69
N LEU A 33 16.97 -11.13 -5.78
CA LEU A 33 16.82 -12.58 -5.73
C LEU A 33 18.10 -13.26 -5.24
N LYS A 34 17.92 -14.38 -4.54
CA LYS A 34 18.98 -15.26 -4.06
C LYS A 34 18.77 -16.68 -4.56
N GLU A 35 19.80 -17.50 -4.52
CA GLU A 35 19.66 -18.93 -4.76
C GLU A 35 18.79 -19.57 -3.67
N GLY A 36 17.89 -20.48 -4.06
CA GLY A 36 16.96 -21.16 -3.18
C GLY A 36 15.65 -20.40 -2.98
N GLU A 37 15.14 -20.42 -1.76
CA GLU A 37 13.84 -19.84 -1.41
C GLU A 37 13.86 -18.31 -1.42
N ASN A 38 12.86 -17.71 -2.06
CA ASN A 38 12.67 -16.27 -2.12
C ASN A 38 11.25 -15.93 -1.66
N VAL A 39 11.10 -14.81 -0.98
CA VAL A 39 9.81 -14.32 -0.49
C VAL A 39 9.48 -12.99 -1.13
N ILE A 40 8.27 -12.92 -1.69
CA ILE A 40 7.65 -11.69 -2.19
C ILE A 40 6.54 -11.29 -1.23
N GLY A 41 6.53 -10.05 -0.82
CA GLY A 41 5.48 -9.48 0.01
C GLY A 41 5.07 -8.11 -0.46
N ALA A 42 3.83 -7.73 -0.15
CA ALA A 42 3.29 -6.41 -0.42
C ALA A 42 2.45 -5.92 0.75
N GLU A 43 2.58 -4.65 1.07
CA GLU A 43 1.70 -3.95 2.00
C GLU A 43 0.63 -3.22 1.21
N VAL A 44 -0.63 -3.52 1.48
CA VAL A 44 -1.77 -3.00 0.71
C VAL A 44 -2.58 -2.06 1.60
N GLY A 45 -2.55 -0.78 1.27
CA GLY A 45 -3.35 0.25 1.93
C GLY A 45 -4.70 0.48 1.25
N ASN A 46 -5.60 1.17 1.94
CA ASN A 46 -6.95 1.46 1.42
C ASN A 46 -6.93 2.35 0.17
N GLY A 47 -5.98 3.30 0.11
CA GLY A 47 -5.83 4.23 -1.00
C GLY A 47 -7.15 4.93 -1.37
N TRP A 48 -7.39 5.02 -2.69
CA TRP A 48 -8.62 5.57 -3.27
C TRP A 48 -9.63 4.48 -3.68
N PHE A 49 -9.21 3.22 -3.70
CA PHE A 49 -10.04 2.13 -4.20
C PHE A 49 -11.01 1.63 -3.13
N TYR A 50 -10.53 1.41 -1.92
CA TYR A 50 -11.29 0.76 -0.86
C TYR A 50 -12.31 1.71 -0.21
N LYS A 51 -13.48 1.16 0.14
CA LYS A 51 -14.53 1.87 0.86
C LYS A 51 -14.03 2.40 2.20
N MET A 52 -14.23 3.69 2.43
CA MET A 52 -14.00 4.29 3.74
C MET A 52 -14.99 3.75 4.78
N ASP A 53 -14.51 3.46 5.98
CA ASP A 53 -15.38 3.26 7.13
C ASP A 53 -16.22 4.54 7.36
N GLU A 54 -17.50 4.38 7.62
CA GLU A 54 -18.45 5.48 7.85
C GLU A 54 -18.02 6.42 8.99
N HIS A 55 -17.20 5.90 9.94
CA HIS A 55 -16.66 6.68 11.06
C HIS A 55 -15.59 7.70 10.64
N TYR A 56 -14.99 7.55 9.47
CA TYR A 56 -13.90 8.38 8.96
C TYR A 56 -14.29 9.22 7.74
N THR A 57 -15.58 9.48 7.55
CA THR A 57 -16.02 10.38 6.49
C THR A 57 -15.53 11.80 6.78
N PHE A 58 -14.80 12.38 5.82
CA PHE A 58 -14.44 13.78 5.87
C PHE A 58 -15.72 14.62 5.91
N LYS A 59 -16.00 15.24 7.04
CA LYS A 59 -17.08 16.20 7.16
C LYS A 59 -16.58 17.54 6.63
N PHE A 60 -17.05 17.93 5.46
CA PHE A 60 -16.82 19.30 5.00
C PHE A 60 -17.33 20.28 6.07
N PRO A 61 -16.59 21.38 6.31
CA PRO A 61 -17.07 22.43 7.19
C PRO A 61 -18.49 22.87 6.80
N GLU A 62 -19.34 23.18 7.78
CA GLU A 62 -20.76 23.52 7.56
C GLU A 62 -20.98 24.70 6.59
N PHE A 63 -19.95 25.54 6.38
CA PHE A 63 -20.01 26.65 5.42
C PHE A 63 -19.81 26.22 3.95
N MET A 64 -19.43 24.95 3.69
CA MET A 64 -19.34 24.43 2.34
C MET A 64 -20.68 23.83 1.92
N PRO A 65 -21.12 24.05 0.67
CA PRO A 65 -22.33 23.42 0.19
C PRO A 65 -22.17 21.89 0.24
N PRO A 66 -23.25 21.14 0.50
CA PRO A 66 -23.20 19.68 0.44
C PRO A 66 -22.59 19.24 -0.89
N ASN A 67 -21.61 18.36 -0.85
CA ASN A 67 -21.04 17.81 -2.09
C ASN A 67 -22.14 17.00 -2.82
N PRO A 68 -22.58 17.45 -4.01
CA PRO A 68 -23.63 16.75 -4.76
C PRO A 68 -23.15 15.38 -5.26
N ASN A 69 -21.83 15.13 -5.26
CA ASN A 69 -21.20 13.87 -5.62
C ASN A 69 -20.35 13.37 -4.43
N PRO A 70 -20.95 12.77 -3.42
CA PRO A 70 -20.17 12.15 -2.36
C PRO A 70 -19.22 11.11 -2.97
N TYR A 71 -18.01 11.04 -2.44
CA TYR A 71 -17.03 10.04 -2.86
C TYR A 71 -17.67 8.65 -2.82
N LYS A 72 -17.68 7.97 -3.96
CA LYS A 72 -18.08 6.59 -4.05
C LYS A 72 -16.83 5.75 -4.19
N PRO A 73 -16.57 4.83 -3.27
CA PRO A 73 -15.45 3.91 -3.40
C PRO A 73 -15.62 3.05 -4.65
N PHE A 74 -14.51 2.62 -5.21
CA PHE A 74 -14.48 1.73 -6.36
C PHE A 74 -14.65 0.26 -5.95
N GLY A 75 -14.27 -0.08 -4.72
CA GLY A 75 -14.36 -1.43 -4.19
C GLY A 75 -14.62 -1.47 -2.68
N GLU A 76 -14.98 -2.65 -2.21
CA GLU A 76 -15.27 -2.94 -0.80
C GLU A 76 -14.24 -3.88 -0.15
N GLU A 77 -13.23 -4.28 -0.91
CA GLU A 77 -12.15 -5.17 -0.46
C GLU A 77 -10.81 -4.62 -0.93
N LEU A 78 -9.76 -4.91 -0.18
CA LEU A 78 -8.38 -4.65 -0.63
C LEU A 78 -8.02 -5.67 -1.70
N VAL A 79 -7.54 -5.20 -2.83
CA VAL A 79 -7.20 -6.05 -3.98
C VAL A 79 -5.76 -5.82 -4.38
N LEU A 80 -5.03 -6.91 -4.57
CA LEU A 80 -3.66 -6.92 -5.06
C LEU A 80 -3.58 -7.81 -6.31
N ALA A 81 -2.92 -7.32 -7.36
CA ALA A 81 -2.51 -8.10 -8.50
C ALA A 81 -0.99 -8.08 -8.60
N VAL A 82 -0.37 -9.24 -8.64
CA VAL A 82 1.08 -9.40 -8.82
C VAL A 82 1.34 -10.41 -9.91
N GLU A 83 2.23 -10.06 -10.82
CA GLU A 83 2.79 -10.97 -11.81
C GLU A 83 4.32 -10.94 -11.70
N LEU A 84 4.93 -12.11 -11.56
CA LEU A 84 6.37 -12.28 -11.59
C LEU A 84 6.76 -13.03 -12.87
N MET A 85 7.56 -12.38 -13.70
CA MET A 85 8.12 -12.99 -14.91
C MET A 85 9.60 -13.31 -14.67
N ILE A 86 9.95 -14.58 -14.74
CA ILE A 86 11.32 -15.08 -14.58
C ILE A 86 11.83 -15.57 -15.92
N THR A 87 12.93 -14.97 -16.38
CA THR A 87 13.65 -15.44 -17.58
C THR A 87 14.92 -16.14 -17.16
N TYR A 88 15.00 -17.44 -17.43
CA TYR A 88 16.17 -18.26 -17.12
C TYR A 88 17.30 -18.09 -18.14
N VAL A 89 18.51 -18.53 -17.76
CA VAL A 89 19.71 -18.41 -18.61
C VAL A 89 19.61 -19.20 -19.92
N ASP A 90 18.80 -20.26 -19.94
CA ASP A 90 18.53 -21.06 -21.14
C ASP A 90 17.45 -20.44 -22.06
N GLY A 91 16.89 -19.28 -21.67
CA GLY A 91 15.85 -18.57 -22.40
C GLY A 91 14.43 -19.03 -22.10
N THR A 92 14.23 -19.99 -21.19
CA THR A 92 12.88 -20.32 -20.73
C THR A 92 12.30 -19.20 -19.89
N VAL A 93 10.98 -19.03 -19.96
CA VAL A 93 10.24 -18.02 -19.21
C VAL A 93 9.21 -18.71 -18.34
N GLU A 94 9.18 -18.36 -17.06
CA GLU A 94 8.16 -18.75 -16.11
C GLU A 94 7.39 -17.50 -15.68
N VAL A 95 6.07 -17.64 -15.55
CA VAL A 95 5.20 -16.56 -15.04
C VAL A 95 4.42 -17.07 -13.84
N ILE A 96 4.52 -16.35 -12.73
CA ILE A 96 3.84 -16.63 -11.46
C ILE A 96 2.87 -15.49 -11.20
N HIS A 97 1.62 -15.82 -10.91
CA HIS A 97 0.59 -14.84 -10.52
C HIS A 97 0.25 -14.99 -9.04
N ALA A 98 -0.20 -13.89 -8.43
CA ALA A 98 -0.81 -14.00 -7.11
C ALA A 98 -2.10 -14.83 -7.19
N ASP A 99 -2.26 -15.77 -6.28
CA ASP A 99 -3.40 -16.70 -6.18
C ASP A 99 -3.78 -16.97 -4.71
N GLU A 100 -4.62 -17.98 -4.48
CA GLU A 100 -5.05 -18.39 -3.15
C GLU A 100 -3.95 -19.01 -2.27
N ASP A 101 -2.79 -19.33 -2.82
CA ASP A 101 -1.64 -19.80 -2.03
C ASP A 101 -0.86 -18.66 -1.37
N PHE A 102 -1.14 -17.40 -1.77
CA PHE A 102 -0.62 -16.24 -1.07
C PHE A 102 -1.19 -16.14 0.33
N LEU A 103 -0.34 -15.78 1.27
CA LEU A 103 -0.72 -15.62 2.67
C LEU A 103 -0.96 -14.16 3.01
N VAL A 104 -1.99 -13.88 3.78
CA VAL A 104 -2.40 -12.53 4.19
C VAL A 104 -2.50 -12.40 5.70
N LYS A 105 -2.19 -11.22 6.20
CA LYS A 105 -2.32 -10.85 7.60
C LYS A 105 -2.63 -9.36 7.73
N GLU A 106 -3.36 -9.00 8.79
CA GLU A 106 -3.57 -7.59 9.12
C GLU A 106 -2.24 -6.88 9.39
N HIS A 107 -2.10 -5.72 8.80
CA HIS A 107 -0.97 -4.81 8.96
C HIS A 107 -1.10 -3.98 10.26
N PRO A 108 0.02 -3.46 10.84
CA PRO A 108 -0.03 -2.49 11.95
C PRO A 108 -0.86 -1.24 11.66
N VAL A 109 -0.90 -0.78 10.42
CA VAL A 109 -1.81 0.29 10.00
C VAL A 109 -3.22 -0.31 9.88
N VAL A 110 -4.00 -0.20 10.93
CA VAL A 110 -5.35 -0.78 11.04
C VAL A 110 -6.43 0.06 10.36
N MET A 111 -6.11 1.30 10.08
CA MET A 111 -6.93 2.22 9.30
C MET A 111 -6.03 3.19 8.56
N SER A 112 -6.28 3.37 7.28
CA SER A 112 -5.61 4.36 6.43
C SER A 112 -6.63 4.97 5.48
N ASN A 113 -6.60 6.28 5.35
CA ASN A 113 -7.52 6.99 4.49
C ASN A 113 -6.93 8.31 4.02
N VAL A 114 -7.11 8.63 2.74
CA VAL A 114 -6.59 9.87 2.13
C VAL A 114 -7.08 11.13 2.87
N TYR A 115 -8.29 11.11 3.44
CA TYR A 115 -8.87 12.24 4.17
C TYR A 115 -8.95 12.02 5.68
N GLY A 116 -8.81 10.78 6.15
CA GLY A 116 -9.06 10.37 7.52
C GLY A 116 -7.81 10.09 8.34
N SER A 117 -6.62 10.31 7.80
CA SER A 117 -5.34 9.97 8.45
C SER A 117 -5.11 8.46 8.57
N GLU A 118 -4.24 8.07 9.47
CA GLU A 118 -3.90 6.69 9.76
C GLU A 118 -4.05 6.38 11.25
N THR A 119 -4.42 5.15 11.54
CA THR A 119 -4.35 4.59 12.90
C THR A 119 -3.40 3.40 12.88
N ILE A 120 -2.37 3.45 13.71
CA ILE A 120 -1.33 2.42 13.80
C ILE A 120 -1.44 1.73 15.15
N ASP A 121 -1.51 0.40 15.14
CA ASP A 121 -1.38 -0.45 16.33
C ASP A 121 -0.03 -1.17 16.28
N GLY A 122 0.99 -0.61 16.91
CA GLY A 122 2.34 -1.16 16.94
C GLY A 122 2.46 -2.57 17.53
N ARG A 123 1.44 -3.06 18.27
CA ARG A 123 1.41 -4.43 18.78
C ARG A 123 1.23 -5.47 17.66
N LYS A 124 0.75 -5.04 16.50
CA LYS A 124 0.57 -5.89 15.30
C LYS A 124 1.82 -5.95 14.43
N ASN A 125 2.88 -5.22 14.80
CA ASN A 125 4.13 -5.26 14.04
C ASN A 125 4.71 -6.68 14.00
N GLN A 126 5.20 -7.09 12.85
CA GLN A 126 5.72 -8.42 12.59
C GLN A 126 7.08 -8.29 11.90
N ASP A 127 8.12 -7.99 12.69
CA ASP A 127 9.48 -7.82 12.16
C ASP A 127 9.92 -9.04 11.36
N GLY A 128 10.45 -8.81 10.17
CA GLY A 128 10.93 -9.86 9.27
C GLY A 128 9.84 -10.62 8.53
N TRP A 129 8.61 -10.14 8.49
CA TRP A 129 7.46 -10.82 7.86
C TRP A 129 7.69 -11.24 6.39
N CYS A 130 8.56 -10.55 5.67
CA CYS A 130 8.88 -10.84 4.27
C CYS A 130 10.22 -11.59 4.14
N THR A 131 10.51 -12.54 5.03
CA THR A 131 11.69 -13.42 4.98
C THR A 131 11.30 -14.90 5.03
N ALA A 132 12.14 -15.77 4.49
CA ALA A 132 11.87 -17.21 4.42
C ALA A 132 11.78 -17.87 5.81
N GLU A 133 12.48 -17.31 6.79
CA GLU A 133 12.51 -17.83 8.16
C GLU A 133 11.30 -17.39 9.00
N PHE A 134 10.47 -16.49 8.49
CA PHE A 134 9.32 -15.98 9.22
C PHE A 134 8.23 -17.03 9.41
N ASN A 135 7.68 -17.11 10.61
CA ASN A 135 6.62 -18.07 10.93
C ASN A 135 5.23 -17.54 10.52
N THR A 136 4.70 -18.05 9.43
CA THR A 136 3.39 -17.68 8.88
C THR A 136 2.22 -18.51 9.39
N THR A 137 2.38 -19.35 10.42
CA THR A 137 1.33 -20.29 10.89
C THR A 137 0.02 -19.60 11.28
N SER A 138 0.07 -18.31 11.66
CA SER A 138 -1.11 -17.52 12.02
C SER A 138 -1.67 -16.69 10.86
N TRP A 139 -1.13 -16.83 9.66
CA TRP A 139 -1.60 -16.12 8.47
C TRP A 139 -2.69 -16.94 7.78
N GLU A 140 -3.53 -16.27 7.01
CA GLU A 140 -4.62 -16.87 6.27
C GLU A 140 -4.31 -16.86 4.78
N ASN A 141 -4.93 -17.76 4.03
CA ASN A 141 -4.82 -17.74 2.58
C ASN A 141 -5.57 -16.56 1.99
N ALA A 142 -5.04 -15.98 0.93
CA ALA A 142 -5.74 -15.00 0.13
C ALA A 142 -6.98 -15.62 -0.53
N SER A 143 -7.93 -14.77 -0.90
CA SER A 143 -9.10 -15.19 -1.67
C SER A 143 -9.06 -14.54 -3.05
N ILE A 144 -9.44 -15.30 -4.08
CA ILE A 144 -9.58 -14.76 -5.42
C ILE A 144 -10.78 -13.82 -5.48
N VAL A 145 -10.56 -12.62 -6.01
CA VAL A 145 -11.62 -11.62 -6.21
C VAL A 145 -12.63 -12.14 -7.23
N THR A 146 -13.92 -12.08 -6.89
CA THR A 146 -14.96 -12.46 -7.85
C THR A 146 -15.10 -11.41 -8.94
N LYS A 147 -15.54 -11.83 -10.12
CA LYS A 147 -15.64 -10.97 -11.31
C LYS A 147 -16.49 -9.71 -11.08
N GLU A 148 -17.49 -9.80 -10.20
CA GLU A 148 -18.38 -8.68 -9.85
C GLU A 148 -17.68 -7.61 -9.02
N LYS A 149 -16.59 -7.99 -8.33
CA LYS A 149 -15.79 -7.11 -7.46
C LYS A 149 -14.48 -6.66 -8.10
N GLU A 150 -14.13 -7.22 -9.25
CA GLU A 150 -12.93 -6.80 -9.98
C GLU A 150 -13.04 -5.35 -10.47
N PRO A 151 -11.97 -4.57 -10.35
CA PRO A 151 -11.89 -3.30 -11.06
C PRO A 151 -12.01 -3.52 -12.57
N THR A 152 -12.84 -2.74 -13.25
CA THR A 152 -13.17 -2.96 -14.67
C THR A 152 -12.28 -2.19 -15.65
N GLY A 153 -11.41 -1.32 -15.14
CA GLY A 153 -10.51 -0.50 -15.95
C GLY A 153 -9.48 -1.32 -16.71
N ARG A 154 -9.01 -0.78 -17.84
CA ARG A 154 -7.90 -1.38 -18.58
C ARG A 154 -6.59 -1.15 -17.83
N MET A 155 -5.80 -2.21 -17.65
CA MET A 155 -4.46 -2.11 -17.08
C MET A 155 -3.51 -1.39 -18.04
N ILE A 156 -2.73 -0.46 -17.52
CA ILE A 156 -1.71 0.30 -18.24
C ILE A 156 -0.48 0.48 -17.36
N ASP A 157 0.67 0.66 -17.97
CA ASP A 157 1.87 1.08 -17.25
C ASP A 157 1.67 2.45 -16.62
N GLN A 158 2.23 2.65 -15.41
CA GLN A 158 2.08 3.92 -14.69
C GLN A 158 2.63 5.08 -15.52
N ILE A 159 1.80 6.07 -15.78
CA ILE A 159 2.16 7.27 -16.56
C ILE A 159 2.56 8.45 -15.67
N GLN A 160 2.23 8.40 -14.39
CA GLN A 160 2.55 9.42 -13.42
C GLN A 160 3.95 9.19 -12.85
N PRO A 161 4.71 10.24 -12.55
CA PRO A 161 5.94 10.08 -11.79
C PRO A 161 5.66 9.39 -10.45
N PRO A 162 6.50 8.45 -10.01
CA PRO A 162 6.32 7.80 -8.72
C PRO A 162 6.48 8.80 -7.57
N VAL A 163 5.76 8.56 -6.49
CA VAL A 163 5.99 9.28 -5.23
C VAL A 163 7.28 8.75 -4.62
N LYS A 164 8.16 9.65 -4.18
CA LYS A 164 9.46 9.33 -3.59
C LYS A 164 9.77 10.23 -2.42
N VAL A 165 10.57 9.73 -1.48
CA VAL A 165 11.16 10.56 -0.43
C VAL A 165 12.27 11.40 -1.04
N LEU A 166 12.06 12.71 -1.16
CA LEU A 166 13.06 13.64 -1.70
C LEU A 166 13.98 14.19 -0.61
N HIS A 167 13.44 14.42 0.58
CA HIS A 167 14.17 14.95 1.74
C HIS A 167 13.60 14.39 3.02
N SER A 168 14.45 14.22 4.03
CA SER A 168 14.07 13.88 5.39
C SER A 168 14.39 15.05 6.32
N TYR A 169 13.44 15.36 7.21
CA TYR A 169 13.58 16.43 8.19
C TYR A 169 13.43 15.85 9.60
N GLN A 170 14.33 16.27 10.48
CA GLN A 170 14.25 15.88 11.89
C GLN A 170 13.26 16.81 12.59
N GLY A 171 12.27 16.25 13.26
CA GLY A 171 11.36 17.01 14.11
C GLY A 171 12.01 17.41 15.43
N GLU A 172 11.89 18.68 15.81
CA GLU A 172 12.31 19.17 17.12
C GLU A 172 11.13 19.16 18.08
N TYR A 173 11.28 18.49 19.22
CA TYR A 173 10.27 18.49 20.27
C TYR A 173 10.10 19.90 20.85
N LEU A 174 8.90 20.44 20.80
CA LEU A 174 8.58 21.74 21.37
C LEU A 174 8.01 21.64 22.79
N ASN A 175 6.90 20.95 22.93
CA ASN A 175 6.19 20.85 24.20
C ASN A 175 5.11 19.77 24.18
N ASN A 176 4.45 19.55 25.31
CA ASN A 176 3.26 18.72 25.44
C ASN A 176 2.03 19.60 25.70
N VAL A 177 1.00 19.43 24.88
CA VAL A 177 -0.28 20.13 25.04
C VAL A 177 -1.40 19.10 25.08
N GLN A 178 -2.16 19.06 26.18
CA GLN A 178 -3.27 18.12 26.36
C GLN A 178 -2.89 16.65 26.10
N SER A 179 -1.76 16.22 26.65
CA SER A 179 -1.19 14.87 26.49
C SER A 179 -0.78 14.53 25.04
N LYS A 180 -0.53 15.53 24.21
CA LYS A 180 0.01 15.38 22.85
C LYS A 180 1.36 16.06 22.78
N ASP A 181 2.36 15.31 22.30
CA ASP A 181 3.68 15.85 22.04
C ASP A 181 3.67 16.61 20.70
N ILE A 182 4.22 17.80 20.72
CA ILE A 182 4.28 18.70 19.56
C ILE A 182 5.72 18.74 19.07
N TYR A 183 5.87 18.45 17.78
CA TYR A 183 7.15 18.53 17.08
C TYR A 183 7.07 19.54 15.95
N ASP A 184 8.13 20.33 15.78
CA ASP A 184 8.30 21.28 14.69
C ASP A 184 9.33 20.76 13.70
N PHE A 185 8.96 20.68 12.43
CA PHE A 185 9.86 20.29 11.34
C PHE A 185 10.43 21.53 10.62
N THR A 186 10.10 22.73 11.06
CA THR A 186 10.55 24.02 10.47
C THR A 186 10.19 24.21 8.99
N GLN A 187 9.54 23.24 8.37
CA GLN A 187 9.18 23.21 6.96
C GLN A 187 7.73 22.75 6.78
N ASN A 188 6.96 23.50 6.00
CA ASN A 188 5.65 23.04 5.54
C ASN A 188 5.84 22.05 4.39
N MET A 189 5.35 20.84 4.57
CA MET A 189 5.57 19.72 3.63
C MET A 189 4.41 18.74 3.63
N SER A 190 4.31 17.96 2.57
CA SER A 190 3.62 16.68 2.57
C SER A 190 4.66 15.58 2.77
N GLY A 191 4.39 14.61 3.64
CA GLY A 191 5.39 13.59 3.96
C GLY A 191 4.82 12.42 4.74
N ILE A 192 5.70 11.48 5.02
CA ILE A 192 5.47 10.30 5.85
C ILE A 192 6.25 10.51 7.16
N LEU A 193 5.64 10.17 8.28
CA LEU A 193 6.31 10.23 9.60
C LEU A 193 6.98 8.89 9.89
N GLU A 194 8.23 8.96 10.34
CA GLU A 194 9.00 7.83 10.85
C GLU A 194 9.33 8.10 12.32
N PHE A 195 9.04 7.13 13.23
CA PHE A 195 9.26 7.23 14.68
C PHE A 195 9.49 5.85 15.32
#